data_93f3327f7fa66754c802ee2b72eb5099
#
_entry.id   93f3327f7fa66754c802ee2b72eb5099
#
_cell.length_a   1.000
_cell.length_b   1.000
_cell.length_c   1.000
_cell.angle_alpha   90.00
_cell.angle_beta   90.00
_cell.angle_gamma   90.00
#
_symmetry.space_group_name_H-M   'P 1'
#
loop_
_entity.id
_entity.type
_entity.pdbx_description
1 polymer ?
#
loop_
_entity_poly.entity_id
_entity_poly.type
_entity_poly.pdbx_seq_one_letter_code
_entity_poly.pdbx_strand_id
1 'polypeptide(L)'
;MFKIIPALFLLISSTFLYAESNVSTEQEIQIFDDTHRVISEYVYDISNSVDNLLSGEFFKEKNEARKNVNYKDEDSLDAFFQTDKFKSETSQTYLRMRIESNNQSKTSDKNKIKLRAHLPLSKTKHVLKLFLKSKKDNNTTKNDSNTKNAKTIEFNSKYSIGASSFKPYLKARYFIAYELGNNWSFEPAQTFRYSYNDKFEETTDFYLDKKLSKVQLLRFQVSRHTKQHHSGMDYNFATQMFWKLPKKSAFSVSQNFWGNTKYKYDLNKPTYGGISDYATSFNFRQNVWKKWFFYEISPGVNFHRMYNYKPNYNARFFLDIYFGRTYIR
;
A
#
# COMPACT_ATOMS: atom_id res chain seq x y z
N MET A 1 6.90 14.40 -20.88
CA MET A 1 6.21 13.99 -19.66
C MET A 1 7.14 13.86 -18.41
N PHE A 2 8.44 13.72 -18.57
CA PHE A 2 9.41 13.54 -17.45
C PHE A 2 9.96 14.83 -16.80
N LYS A 3 9.57 16.02 -17.27
CA LYS A 3 10.09 17.32 -16.76
C LYS A 3 9.37 17.84 -15.50
N ILE A 4 8.26 17.21 -15.08
CA ILE A 4 7.39 17.71 -13.99
C ILE A 4 7.90 17.27 -12.61
N ILE A 5 8.55 16.10 -12.51
CA ILE A 5 9.03 15.53 -11.23
C ILE A 5 10.16 16.37 -10.60
N PRO A 6 11.17 16.86 -11.37
CA PRO A 6 12.20 17.76 -10.82
C PRO A 6 11.64 19.10 -10.36
N ALA A 7 10.62 19.63 -11.04
CA ALA A 7 9.98 20.90 -10.66
C ALA A 7 9.22 20.78 -9.32
N LEU A 8 8.59 19.64 -9.07
CA LEU A 8 7.91 19.35 -7.80
C LEU A 8 8.91 19.25 -6.63
N PHE A 9 10.07 18.65 -6.88
CA PHE A 9 11.15 18.55 -5.89
C PHE A 9 11.80 19.92 -5.59
N LEU A 10 11.97 20.76 -6.60
CA LEU A 10 12.45 22.13 -6.46
C LEU A 10 11.46 23.02 -5.70
N LEU A 11 10.15 22.84 -5.90
CA LEU A 11 9.11 23.56 -5.17
C LEU A 11 9.08 23.16 -3.68
N ILE A 12 9.21 21.88 -3.36
CA ILE A 12 9.27 21.42 -1.97
C ILE A 12 10.57 21.88 -1.29
N SER A 13 11.70 21.83 -1.98
CA SER A 13 12.99 22.26 -1.40
C SER A 13 13.09 23.79 -1.24
N SER A 14 12.48 24.57 -2.15
CA SER A 14 12.48 26.02 -2.05
C SER A 14 11.61 26.54 -0.89
N THR A 15 10.50 25.86 -0.57
CA THR A 15 9.65 26.23 0.58
C THR A 15 10.33 25.95 1.91
N PHE A 16 11.18 24.92 2.01
CA PHE A 16 11.99 24.65 3.23
C PHE A 16 13.15 25.63 3.42
N LEU A 17 13.69 26.20 2.34
CA LEU A 17 14.79 27.15 2.40
C LEU A 17 14.32 28.61 2.65
N TYR A 18 13.04 28.93 2.41
CA TYR A 18 12.49 30.26 2.65
C TYR A 18 12.05 30.51 4.11
N ALA A 19 12.04 29.49 4.97
CA ALA A 19 11.56 29.56 6.35
C ALA A 19 12.53 30.24 7.34
N GLU A 20 13.66 30.78 6.90
CA GLU A 20 14.64 31.45 7.77
C GLU A 20 14.45 32.96 7.96
N SER A 21 13.39 33.57 7.43
CA SER A 21 13.18 35.02 7.57
C SER A 21 11.84 35.38 8.23
N ASN A 22 11.89 35.80 9.50
CA ASN A 22 10.93 36.70 10.22
C ASN A 22 9.41 36.56 9.91
N VAL A 23 8.93 35.38 9.57
CA VAL A 23 7.50 35.09 9.34
C VAL A 23 6.88 34.65 10.67
N SER A 24 5.68 35.17 11.01
CA SER A 24 4.95 34.70 12.20
C SER A 24 4.59 33.23 12.08
N THR A 25 4.55 32.50 13.18
CA THR A 25 4.21 31.05 13.21
C THR A 25 2.87 30.75 12.52
N GLU A 26 1.90 31.66 12.57
CA GLU A 26 0.60 31.49 11.88
C GLU A 26 0.75 31.61 10.35
N GLN A 27 1.59 32.50 9.86
CA GLN A 27 1.85 32.65 8.42
C GLN A 27 2.61 31.44 7.87
N GLU A 28 3.56 30.89 8.61
CA GLU A 28 4.27 29.65 8.24
C GLU A 28 3.31 28.47 8.12
N ILE A 29 2.38 28.30 9.08
CA ILE A 29 1.36 27.26 9.04
C ILE A 29 0.45 27.42 7.83
N GLN A 30 0.06 28.64 7.49
CA GLN A 30 -0.80 28.92 6.34
C GLN A 30 -0.10 28.60 5.01
N ILE A 31 1.18 28.99 4.87
CA ILE A 31 2.00 28.66 3.69
C ILE A 31 2.12 27.14 3.52
N PHE A 32 2.28 26.41 4.62
CA PHE A 32 2.39 24.95 4.60
C PHE A 32 1.07 24.29 4.16
N ASP A 33 -0.07 24.77 4.66
CA ASP A 33 -1.40 24.27 4.28
C ASP A 33 -1.72 24.57 2.81
N ASP A 34 -1.40 25.78 2.33
CA ASP A 34 -1.61 26.15 0.93
C ASP A 34 -0.73 25.34 -0.02
N THR A 35 0.54 25.15 0.32
CA THR A 35 1.45 24.31 -0.44
C THR A 35 0.97 22.86 -0.50
N HIS A 36 0.53 22.32 0.65
CA HIS A 36 -0.03 20.97 0.73
C HIS A 36 -1.26 20.83 -0.16
N ARG A 37 -2.17 21.81 -0.14
CA ARG A 37 -3.38 21.84 -0.96
C ARG A 37 -3.04 21.83 -2.44
N VAL A 38 -2.17 22.72 -2.91
CA VAL A 38 -1.75 22.83 -4.31
C VAL A 38 -1.14 21.51 -4.80
N ILE A 39 -0.22 20.93 -4.04
CA ILE A 39 0.38 19.63 -4.40
C ILE A 39 -0.69 18.53 -4.45
N SER A 40 -1.62 18.51 -3.51
CA SER A 40 -2.69 17.50 -3.44
C SER A 40 -3.64 17.59 -4.62
N GLU A 41 -4.01 18.79 -5.05
CA GLU A 41 -4.82 19.02 -6.25
C GLU A 41 -4.08 18.54 -7.51
N TYR A 42 -2.79 18.87 -7.63
CA TYR A 42 -1.96 18.43 -8.76
C TYR A 42 -1.85 16.90 -8.86
N VAL A 43 -1.64 16.23 -7.73
CA VAL A 43 -1.60 14.76 -7.66
C VAL A 43 -2.93 14.14 -8.12
N TYR A 44 -4.03 14.76 -7.74
CA TYR A 44 -5.36 14.31 -8.15
C TYR A 44 -5.61 14.52 -9.66
N ASP A 45 -5.23 15.67 -10.20
CA ASP A 45 -5.40 15.98 -11.63
C ASP A 45 -4.55 15.09 -12.53
N ILE A 46 -3.30 14.82 -12.11
CA ILE A 46 -2.45 13.83 -12.80
C ILE A 46 -3.12 12.45 -12.80
N SER A 47 -3.68 12.02 -11.67
CA SER A 47 -4.35 10.72 -11.58
C SER A 47 -5.53 10.62 -12.53
N ASN A 48 -6.36 11.65 -12.58
CA ASN A 48 -7.50 11.69 -13.50
C ASN A 48 -7.07 11.71 -14.97
N SER A 49 -6.03 12.49 -15.29
CA SER A 49 -5.52 12.58 -16.65
C SER A 49 -4.96 11.24 -17.13
N VAL A 50 -4.23 10.53 -16.26
CA VAL A 50 -3.69 9.20 -16.54
C VAL A 50 -4.81 8.17 -16.73
N ASP A 51 -5.81 8.15 -15.84
CA ASP A 51 -6.94 7.21 -15.93
C ASP A 51 -7.81 7.50 -17.17
N ASN A 52 -8.01 8.78 -17.54
CA ASN A 52 -8.68 9.19 -18.77
C ASN A 52 -7.91 8.72 -20.02
N LEU A 53 -6.59 8.95 -20.05
CA LEU A 53 -5.75 8.53 -21.17
C LEU A 53 -5.78 7.01 -21.40
N LEU A 54 -5.74 6.23 -20.33
CA LEU A 54 -5.71 4.76 -20.38
C LEU A 54 -7.08 4.15 -20.63
N SER A 55 -8.17 4.81 -20.20
CA SER A 55 -9.52 4.36 -20.49
C SER A 55 -9.96 4.59 -21.96
N GLY A 56 -9.18 5.40 -22.69
CA GLY A 56 -9.42 5.73 -24.10
C GLY A 56 -10.62 6.66 -24.31
N GLU A 57 -10.66 7.33 -25.46
CA GLU A 57 -11.81 8.16 -25.87
C GLU A 57 -13.08 7.33 -26.21
N PHE A 58 -13.01 6.01 -26.09
CA PHE A 58 -14.11 5.09 -26.46
C PHE A 58 -15.34 5.24 -25.57
N PHE A 59 -15.26 5.92 -24.45
CA PHE A 59 -16.38 6.16 -23.56
C PHE A 59 -16.59 7.64 -23.31
N LYS A 60 -17.12 8.34 -24.32
CA LYS A 60 -17.85 9.59 -24.13
C LYS A 60 -19.19 9.29 -23.45
N GLU A 61 -19.21 8.62 -22.34
CA GLU A 61 -20.38 8.59 -21.49
C GLU A 61 -20.35 9.77 -20.53
N LYS A 62 -21.44 10.55 -20.63
CA LYS A 62 -21.79 11.68 -19.78
C LYS A 62 -21.29 11.47 -18.35
N ASN A 63 -20.80 12.55 -17.77
CA ASN A 63 -20.55 12.76 -16.34
C ASN A 63 -21.76 12.39 -15.46
N GLU A 64 -22.18 11.15 -15.47
CA GLU A 64 -23.07 10.65 -14.45
C GLU A 64 -22.27 10.37 -13.19
N ALA A 65 -22.44 11.34 -12.30
CA ALA A 65 -22.37 11.21 -10.86
C ALA A 65 -21.34 10.17 -10.38
N ARG A 66 -20.18 10.66 -9.99
CA ARG A 66 -19.37 10.02 -8.94
C ARG A 66 -20.22 9.83 -7.67
N LYS A 67 -21.26 9.00 -7.77
CA LYS A 67 -22.04 8.55 -6.62
C LYS A 67 -21.18 7.56 -5.85
N ASN A 68 -20.79 8.01 -4.67
CA ASN A 68 -20.41 7.21 -3.52
C ASN A 68 -19.36 6.12 -3.78
N VAL A 69 -18.10 6.52 -3.94
CA VAL A 69 -17.02 5.68 -3.45
C VAL A 69 -17.27 5.52 -1.94
N ASN A 70 -17.61 4.32 -1.54
CA ASN A 70 -17.94 3.98 -0.17
C ASN A 70 -16.65 4.13 0.66
N TYR A 71 -16.46 5.28 1.32
CA TYR A 71 -15.33 5.61 2.18
C TYR A 71 -15.34 4.83 3.51
N LYS A 72 -16.12 3.74 3.60
CA LYS A 72 -16.16 2.87 4.78
C LYS A 72 -14.80 2.31 5.19
N ASP A 73 -13.83 2.28 4.28
CA ASP A 73 -12.51 1.73 4.55
C ASP A 73 -11.51 2.73 5.15
N GLU A 74 -11.84 4.04 5.16
CA GLU A 74 -10.91 5.08 5.66
C GLU A 74 -10.67 5.02 7.16
N ASP A 75 -11.64 4.53 7.93
CA ASP A 75 -11.54 4.36 9.38
C ASP A 75 -11.00 2.98 9.80
N SER A 76 -10.62 2.16 8.85
CA SER A 76 -10.08 0.83 9.13
C SER A 76 -8.67 0.90 9.73
N LEU A 77 -8.32 -0.10 10.55
CA LEU A 77 -6.95 -0.25 11.06
C LEU A 77 -5.93 -0.43 9.92
N ASP A 78 -6.33 -1.10 8.83
CA ASP A 78 -5.51 -1.24 7.63
C ASP A 78 -5.19 0.10 6.97
N ALA A 79 -6.18 0.99 6.86
CA ALA A 79 -5.99 2.35 6.36
C ALA A 79 -5.09 3.17 7.29
N PHE A 80 -5.28 3.05 8.58
CA PHE A 80 -4.52 3.79 9.56
C PHE A 80 -3.03 3.40 9.55
N PHE A 81 -2.72 2.09 9.56
CA PHE A 81 -1.34 1.59 9.47
C PHE A 81 -0.78 1.60 8.05
N GLN A 82 -1.61 1.92 7.05
CA GLN A 82 -1.20 1.86 5.64
C GLN A 82 -0.58 0.49 5.31
N THR A 83 -1.27 -0.59 5.70
CA THR A 83 -0.81 -1.96 5.45
C THR A 83 -0.66 -2.23 3.96
N ASP A 84 0.09 -3.26 3.59
CA ASP A 84 0.24 -3.62 2.18
C ASP A 84 -1.08 -4.09 1.55
N LYS A 85 -1.99 -4.67 2.35
CA LYS A 85 -3.37 -4.96 1.97
C LYS A 85 -4.08 -3.66 1.57
N PHE A 86 -4.16 -2.67 2.46
CA PHE A 86 -4.80 -1.38 2.19
C PHE A 86 -4.18 -0.66 0.97
N LYS A 87 -2.85 -0.54 0.92
CA LYS A 87 -2.15 0.11 -0.23
C LYS A 87 -2.43 -0.56 -1.57
N SER A 88 -2.77 -1.83 -1.55
CA SER A 88 -3.07 -2.60 -2.76
C SER A 88 -4.54 -2.51 -3.17
N GLU A 89 -5.44 -2.24 -2.24
CA GLU A 89 -6.90 -2.24 -2.44
C GLU A 89 -7.51 -0.85 -2.48
N THR A 90 -6.83 0.14 -1.91
CA THR A 90 -7.36 1.51 -1.85
C THR A 90 -7.66 2.08 -3.22
N SER A 91 -8.78 2.80 -3.30
CA SER A 91 -9.16 3.61 -4.47
C SER A 91 -8.75 5.07 -4.32
N GLN A 92 -7.99 5.41 -3.27
CA GLN A 92 -7.52 6.76 -3.03
C GLN A 92 -6.29 7.08 -3.87
N THR A 93 -6.29 8.24 -4.50
CA THR A 93 -5.09 8.82 -5.11
C THR A 93 -4.26 9.48 -4.02
N TYR A 94 -2.99 9.15 -3.93
CA TYR A 94 -2.07 9.82 -3.01
C TYR A 94 -0.63 9.86 -3.52
N LEU A 95 0.10 10.89 -3.09
CA LEU A 95 1.55 10.92 -3.04
C LEU A 95 1.95 10.89 -1.57
N ARG A 96 2.80 9.96 -1.16
CA ARG A 96 3.37 9.90 0.17
C ARG A 96 4.86 10.21 0.14
N MET A 97 5.27 11.16 0.94
CA MET A 97 6.66 11.37 1.32
C MET A 97 6.90 10.75 2.69
N ARG A 98 7.88 9.88 2.79
CA ARG A 98 8.30 9.23 4.04
C ARG A 98 9.76 9.53 4.32
N ILE A 99 10.03 10.08 5.49
CA ILE A 99 11.35 10.13 6.09
C ILE A 99 11.47 8.93 7.01
N GLU A 100 12.50 8.13 6.83
CA GLU A 100 12.74 6.89 7.58
C GLU A 100 14.11 6.94 8.21
N SER A 101 14.19 6.73 9.52
CA SER A 101 15.40 6.42 10.26
C SER A 101 15.31 4.98 10.79
N ASN A 102 16.33 4.20 10.56
CA ASN A 102 16.39 2.80 10.98
C ASN A 102 17.73 2.52 11.65
N ASN A 103 17.70 2.37 12.97
CA ASN A 103 18.84 2.09 13.82
C ASN A 103 18.85 0.61 14.17
N GLN A 104 20.00 -0.05 14.06
CA GLN A 104 20.12 -1.49 14.26
C GLN A 104 21.43 -1.84 14.99
N SER A 105 21.38 -2.86 15.86
CA SER A 105 22.55 -3.29 16.64
C SER A 105 23.58 -4.06 15.82
N LYS A 106 23.23 -4.61 14.65
CA LYS A 106 24.10 -5.47 13.82
C LYS A 106 24.52 -4.83 12.49
N THR A 107 23.91 -3.73 12.10
CA THR A 107 24.23 -3.02 10.85
C THR A 107 24.28 -1.52 11.11
N SER A 108 24.92 -0.77 10.21
CA SER A 108 24.92 0.69 10.27
C SER A 108 23.50 1.27 10.13
N ASP A 109 23.30 2.37 10.81
CA ASP A 109 22.07 3.16 10.74
C ASP A 109 21.80 3.64 9.31
N LYS A 110 20.53 3.69 8.95
CA LYS A 110 20.09 4.05 7.59
C LYS A 110 18.99 5.10 7.66
N ASN A 111 19.27 6.26 7.10
CA ASN A 111 18.29 7.31 6.89
C ASN A 111 17.91 7.37 5.43
N LYS A 112 16.61 7.47 5.13
CA LYS A 112 16.10 7.48 3.76
C LYS A 112 14.90 8.39 3.63
N ILE A 113 14.79 9.05 2.48
CA ILE A 113 13.56 9.70 2.04
C ILE A 113 12.97 8.85 0.93
N LYS A 114 11.71 8.49 1.07
CA LYS A 114 10.98 7.67 0.10
C LYS A 114 9.77 8.43 -0.41
N LEU A 115 9.63 8.51 -1.72
CA LEU A 115 8.42 9.00 -2.38
C LEU A 115 7.66 7.82 -2.96
N ARG A 116 6.35 7.78 -2.71
CA ARG A 116 5.46 6.77 -3.28
C ARG A 116 4.19 7.43 -3.80
N ALA A 117 3.96 7.30 -5.09
CA ALA A 117 2.70 7.68 -5.71
C ALA A 117 1.81 6.46 -5.93
N HIS A 118 0.51 6.64 -5.78
CA HIS A 118 -0.52 5.65 -6.07
C HIS A 118 -1.67 6.32 -6.81
N LEU A 119 -1.90 5.87 -8.04
CA LEU A 119 -2.91 6.38 -8.95
C LEU A 119 -3.85 5.22 -9.31
N PRO A 120 -5.03 5.12 -8.70
CA PRO A 120 -5.98 4.06 -9.02
C PRO A 120 -6.59 4.27 -10.41
N LEU A 121 -6.71 3.19 -11.19
CA LEU A 121 -7.27 3.18 -12.53
C LEU A 121 -8.74 2.74 -12.49
N SER A 122 -9.62 3.58 -11.99
CA SER A 122 -11.03 3.24 -11.75
C SER A 122 -11.83 3.15 -13.03
N LYS A 123 -11.60 4.05 -14.00
CA LYS A 123 -12.26 4.06 -15.31
C LYS A 123 -11.76 2.92 -16.19
N THR A 124 -10.46 2.73 -16.24
CA THR A 124 -9.83 1.61 -16.96
C THR A 124 -10.34 0.27 -16.44
N LYS A 125 -10.57 0.12 -15.14
CA LYS A 125 -11.21 -1.06 -14.56
C LYS A 125 -12.60 -1.31 -15.12
N HIS A 126 -13.41 -0.27 -15.26
CA HIS A 126 -14.78 -0.39 -15.80
C HIS A 126 -14.76 -0.86 -17.25
N VAL A 127 -13.90 -0.26 -18.06
CA VAL A 127 -13.69 -0.65 -19.46
C VAL A 127 -13.28 -2.12 -19.59
N LEU A 128 -12.30 -2.56 -18.80
CA LEU A 128 -11.85 -3.95 -18.81
C LEU A 128 -12.96 -4.94 -18.40
N LYS A 129 -13.78 -4.57 -17.39
CA LYS A 129 -14.93 -5.40 -17.00
C LYS A 129 -15.96 -5.53 -18.14
N LEU A 130 -16.30 -4.43 -18.82
CA LEU A 130 -17.22 -4.45 -19.94
C LEU A 130 -16.69 -5.31 -21.09
N PHE A 131 -15.41 -5.16 -21.44
CA PHE A 131 -14.76 -5.96 -22.49
C PHE A 131 -14.80 -7.46 -22.19
N LEU A 132 -14.48 -7.85 -20.96
CA LEU A 132 -14.50 -9.25 -20.52
C LEU A 132 -15.93 -9.82 -20.49
N LYS A 133 -16.92 -9.01 -20.12
CA LYS A 133 -18.34 -9.40 -20.13
C LYS A 133 -18.86 -9.61 -21.56
N SER A 134 -18.58 -8.67 -22.45
CA SER A 134 -18.94 -8.79 -23.88
C SER A 134 -18.37 -10.04 -24.53
N LYS A 135 -17.15 -10.44 -24.20
CA LYS A 135 -16.53 -11.66 -24.72
C LYS A 135 -17.18 -12.94 -24.17
N LYS A 136 -17.77 -12.89 -22.96
CA LYS A 136 -18.47 -14.02 -22.33
C LYS A 136 -19.87 -14.24 -22.93
N ASP A 137 -20.56 -13.16 -23.23
CA ASP A 137 -21.92 -13.22 -23.78
C ASP A 137 -21.95 -13.78 -25.22
N ASN A 138 -20.86 -13.70 -25.97
CA ASN A 138 -20.73 -14.27 -27.31
C ASN A 138 -20.54 -15.82 -27.34
N ASN A 139 -20.30 -16.44 -26.18
CA ASN A 139 -20.00 -17.88 -26.08
C ASN A 139 -21.00 -18.69 -25.24
N THR A 140 -22.10 -18.10 -24.80
CA THR A 140 -23.09 -18.85 -24.01
C THR A 140 -24.46 -18.81 -24.65
N THR A 141 -24.81 -19.87 -25.37
CA THR A 141 -26.19 -20.24 -25.72
C THR A 141 -26.99 -20.39 -24.41
N LYS A 142 -28.19 -19.78 -24.42
CA LYS A 142 -29.21 -19.87 -23.37
C LYS A 142 -29.44 -21.31 -22.96
N ASN A 143 -29.29 -21.61 -21.67
CA ASN A 143 -30.20 -22.46 -20.88
C ASN A 143 -29.65 -22.53 -19.45
N ASP A 144 -30.37 -21.98 -18.51
CA ASP A 144 -30.99 -22.55 -17.34
C ASP A 144 -31.33 -21.49 -16.30
N SER A 145 -32.59 -21.14 -16.32
CA SER A 145 -33.30 -20.55 -15.19
C SER A 145 -33.57 -21.65 -14.18
N ASN A 146 -32.75 -21.79 -13.14
CA ASN A 146 -33.17 -22.29 -11.83
C ASN A 146 -31.93 -22.63 -10.96
N THR A 147 -31.32 -21.63 -10.37
CA THR A 147 -30.52 -21.81 -9.14
C THR A 147 -30.71 -20.57 -8.28
N LYS A 148 -31.83 -20.52 -7.56
CA LYS A 148 -32.01 -19.63 -6.41
C LYS A 148 -31.00 -20.08 -5.34
N ASN A 149 -30.23 -19.10 -4.82
CA ASN A 149 -29.35 -19.20 -3.63
C ASN A 149 -27.89 -19.69 -3.80
N ALA A 150 -27.24 -19.51 -4.91
CA ALA A 150 -25.79 -19.43 -4.89
C ALA A 150 -25.40 -18.01 -4.48
N LYS A 151 -24.84 -17.83 -3.28
CA LYS A 151 -24.23 -16.57 -2.82
C LYS A 151 -23.18 -16.19 -3.85
N THR A 152 -23.48 -15.20 -4.69
CA THR A 152 -22.60 -14.82 -5.81
C THR A 152 -21.26 -14.36 -5.22
N ILE A 153 -20.21 -15.13 -5.44
CA ILE A 153 -18.87 -14.80 -5.00
C ILE A 153 -18.41 -13.62 -5.85
N GLU A 154 -18.35 -12.43 -5.26
CA GLU A 154 -17.87 -11.25 -5.96
C GLU A 154 -16.35 -11.25 -6.07
N PHE A 155 -15.87 -11.40 -7.28
CA PHE A 155 -14.46 -11.28 -7.60
C PHE A 155 -14.07 -9.81 -7.74
N ASN A 156 -13.25 -9.33 -6.84
CA ASN A 156 -12.79 -7.95 -6.83
C ASN A 156 -11.47 -7.80 -7.59
N SER A 157 -11.34 -6.69 -8.31
CA SER A 157 -10.09 -6.33 -8.99
C SER A 157 -9.75 -4.86 -8.76
N LYS A 158 -8.46 -4.57 -8.61
CA LYS A 158 -7.92 -3.22 -8.50
C LYS A 158 -6.72 -3.08 -9.43
N TYR A 159 -6.70 -2.00 -10.19
CA TYR A 159 -5.60 -1.65 -11.09
C TYR A 159 -5.04 -0.31 -10.65
N SER A 160 -3.73 -0.16 -10.68
CA SER A 160 -3.07 1.10 -10.33
C SER A 160 -1.74 1.28 -11.04
N ILE A 161 -1.41 2.53 -11.31
CA ILE A 161 -0.06 2.95 -11.64
C ILE A 161 0.53 3.60 -10.40
N GLY A 162 1.81 3.43 -10.19
CA GLY A 162 2.49 4.07 -9.10
C GLY A 162 3.96 4.29 -9.38
N ALA A 163 4.60 4.98 -8.47
CA ALA A 163 6.05 5.10 -8.44
C ALA A 163 6.54 4.88 -7.02
N SER A 164 7.66 4.19 -6.87
CA SER A 164 8.34 4.03 -5.60
C SER A 164 9.80 4.43 -5.77
N SER A 165 10.23 5.51 -5.08
CA SER A 165 11.57 6.07 -5.21
C SER A 165 11.94 6.32 -6.69
N PHE A 166 11.04 6.99 -7.43
CA PHE A 166 11.14 7.31 -8.87
C PHE A 166 11.12 6.11 -9.82
N LYS A 167 10.81 4.91 -9.33
CA LYS A 167 10.65 3.71 -10.15
C LYS A 167 9.17 3.48 -10.44
N PRO A 168 8.70 3.73 -11.69
CA PRO A 168 7.31 3.52 -12.05
C PRO A 168 6.97 2.03 -12.11
N TYR A 169 5.73 1.70 -11.77
CA TYR A 169 5.19 0.35 -11.87
C TYR A 169 3.70 0.37 -12.23
N LEU A 170 3.27 -0.72 -12.85
CA LEU A 170 1.87 -1.10 -13.05
C LEU A 170 1.54 -2.22 -12.06
N LYS A 171 0.34 -2.21 -11.51
CA LYS A 171 -0.12 -3.25 -10.58
C LYS A 171 -1.57 -3.61 -10.87
N ALA A 172 -1.85 -4.92 -10.90
CA ALA A 172 -3.17 -5.50 -10.93
C ALA A 172 -3.31 -6.42 -9.71
N ARG A 173 -4.36 -6.25 -8.91
CA ARG A 173 -4.69 -7.10 -7.77
C ARG A 173 -6.09 -7.65 -7.94
N TYR A 174 -6.22 -8.94 -7.69
CA TYR A 174 -7.46 -9.71 -7.70
C TYR A 174 -7.66 -10.34 -6.34
N PHE A 175 -8.85 -10.23 -5.77
CA PHE A 175 -9.13 -10.78 -4.45
C PHE A 175 -10.60 -11.11 -4.27
N ILE A 176 -10.87 -12.01 -3.34
CA ILE A 176 -12.21 -12.41 -2.94
C ILE A 176 -12.28 -12.32 -1.42
N ALA A 177 -13.30 -11.67 -0.89
CA ALA A 177 -13.52 -11.61 0.56
C ALA A 177 -14.65 -12.57 0.95
N TYR A 178 -14.35 -13.49 1.87
CA TYR A 178 -15.29 -14.43 2.43
C TYR A 178 -15.54 -14.10 3.90
N GLU A 179 -16.79 -13.84 4.26
CA GLU A 179 -17.21 -13.76 5.65
C GLU A 179 -17.49 -15.18 6.16
N LEU A 180 -16.69 -15.66 7.11
CA LEU A 180 -16.78 -17.02 7.65
C LEU A 180 -17.72 -17.13 8.86
N GLY A 181 -18.33 -16.02 9.30
CA GLY A 181 -19.11 -15.96 10.54
C GLY A 181 -18.25 -15.69 11.79
N ASN A 182 -18.90 -15.40 12.92
CA ASN A 182 -18.24 -15.13 14.21
C ASN A 182 -17.11 -14.07 14.13
N ASN A 183 -17.30 -13.04 13.28
CA ASN A 183 -16.33 -11.97 13.02
C ASN A 183 -15.02 -12.44 12.34
N TRP A 184 -14.99 -13.62 11.76
CA TRP A 184 -13.90 -14.07 10.92
C TRP A 184 -14.14 -13.70 9.46
N SER A 185 -13.09 -13.27 8.77
CA SER A 185 -13.07 -13.13 7.31
C SER A 185 -11.81 -13.74 6.73
N PHE A 186 -11.93 -14.33 5.54
CA PHE A 186 -10.83 -14.91 4.79
C PHE A 186 -10.72 -14.23 3.43
N GLU A 187 -9.52 -13.84 3.03
CA GLU A 187 -9.29 -13.16 1.77
C GLU A 187 -8.05 -13.71 1.07
N PRO A 188 -8.22 -14.59 0.07
CA PRO A 188 -7.18 -14.88 -0.91
C PRO A 188 -7.04 -13.72 -1.90
N ALA A 189 -5.80 -13.38 -2.21
CA ALA A 189 -5.49 -12.31 -3.15
C ALA A 189 -4.28 -12.66 -4.02
N GLN A 190 -4.36 -12.27 -5.30
CA GLN A 190 -3.31 -12.41 -6.28
C GLN A 190 -2.94 -11.04 -6.82
N THR A 191 -1.68 -10.67 -6.73
CA THR A 191 -1.15 -9.40 -7.19
C THR A 191 -0.09 -9.63 -8.26
N PHE A 192 -0.24 -8.97 -9.38
CA PHE A 192 0.75 -8.87 -10.45
C PHE A 192 1.27 -7.45 -10.49
N ARG A 193 2.58 -7.31 -10.54
CA ARG A 193 3.25 -6.02 -10.66
C ARG A 193 4.31 -6.09 -11.74
N TYR A 194 4.37 -5.05 -12.56
CA TYR A 194 5.42 -4.88 -13.54
C TYR A 194 6.12 -3.54 -13.32
N SER A 195 7.44 -3.55 -13.29
CA SER A 195 8.26 -2.34 -13.25
C SER A 195 9.44 -2.47 -14.22
N TYR A 196 9.97 -1.33 -14.66
CA TYR A 196 11.11 -1.35 -15.57
C TYR A 196 12.32 -2.08 -14.97
N ASN A 197 12.58 -1.89 -13.69
CA ASN A 197 13.76 -2.43 -13.02
C ASN A 197 13.58 -3.87 -12.52
N ASP A 198 12.46 -4.13 -11.83
CA ASP A 198 12.23 -5.44 -11.20
C ASP A 198 11.49 -6.41 -12.13
N LYS A 199 11.09 -5.90 -13.33
CA LYS A 199 10.32 -6.66 -14.33
C LYS A 199 9.01 -7.18 -13.76
N PHE A 200 8.68 -8.43 -14.02
CA PHE A 200 7.44 -9.04 -13.57
C PHE A 200 7.60 -9.63 -12.16
N GLU A 201 6.65 -9.27 -11.30
CA GLU A 201 6.52 -9.78 -9.94
C GLU A 201 5.11 -10.32 -9.71
N GLU A 202 5.03 -11.39 -8.98
CA GLU A 202 3.80 -12.05 -8.59
C GLU A 202 3.77 -12.24 -7.08
N THR A 203 2.66 -11.88 -6.45
CA THR A 203 2.43 -12.09 -5.02
C THR A 203 1.08 -12.76 -4.81
N THR A 204 1.07 -13.87 -4.07
CA THR A 204 -0.14 -14.51 -3.57
C THR A 204 -0.21 -14.27 -2.08
N ASP A 205 -1.31 -13.70 -1.61
CA ASP A 205 -1.56 -13.44 -0.19
C ASP A 205 -2.82 -14.17 0.26
N PHE A 206 -2.78 -14.70 1.47
CA PHE A 206 -3.93 -15.21 2.20
C PHE A 206 -4.02 -14.47 3.52
N TYR A 207 -5.15 -13.80 3.74
CA TYR A 207 -5.44 -13.10 4.99
C TYR A 207 -6.58 -13.82 5.70
N LEU A 208 -6.37 -14.13 6.96
CA LEU A 208 -7.42 -14.60 7.87
C LEU A 208 -7.53 -13.60 9.01
N ASP A 209 -8.59 -12.83 9.00
CA ASP A 209 -8.84 -11.73 9.92
C ASP A 209 -9.93 -12.10 10.92
N LYS A 210 -9.72 -11.78 12.20
CA LYS A 210 -10.72 -11.85 13.25
C LYS A 210 -10.91 -10.49 13.89
N LYS A 211 -12.10 -9.92 13.75
CA LYS A 211 -12.50 -8.71 14.49
C LYS A 211 -12.84 -9.12 15.91
N LEU A 212 -11.95 -8.85 16.86
CA LEU A 212 -12.17 -9.15 18.29
C LEU A 212 -13.09 -8.12 18.92
N SER A 213 -13.02 -6.86 18.47
CA SER A 213 -13.90 -5.77 18.87
C SER A 213 -13.94 -4.69 17.78
N LYS A 214 -14.66 -3.58 18.03
CA LYS A 214 -14.65 -2.41 17.13
C LYS A 214 -13.27 -1.75 16.99
N VAL A 215 -12.36 -2.00 17.94
CA VAL A 215 -11.05 -1.36 18.04
C VAL A 215 -9.89 -2.37 17.97
N GLN A 216 -10.17 -3.66 17.77
CA GLN A 216 -9.15 -4.72 17.80
C GLN A 216 -9.33 -5.69 16.64
N LEU A 217 -8.22 -5.97 15.95
CA LEU A 217 -8.14 -6.90 14.83
C LEU A 217 -6.96 -7.85 15.04
N LEU A 218 -7.24 -9.16 14.96
CA LEU A 218 -6.22 -10.20 14.85
C LEU A 218 -6.14 -10.64 13.39
N ARG A 219 -4.93 -10.69 12.83
CA ARG A 219 -4.66 -11.14 11.45
C ARG A 219 -3.62 -12.23 11.43
N PHE A 220 -3.90 -13.26 10.65
CA PHE A 220 -2.92 -14.22 10.18
C PHE A 220 -2.73 -13.99 8.67
N GLN A 221 -1.48 -13.89 8.25
CA GLN A 221 -1.12 -13.69 6.85
C GLN A 221 -0.12 -14.74 6.40
N VAL A 222 -0.38 -15.29 5.23
CA VAL A 222 0.58 -16.12 4.48
C VAL A 222 0.79 -15.46 3.14
N SER A 223 2.05 -15.20 2.78
CA SER A 223 2.40 -14.59 1.51
C SER A 223 3.45 -15.42 0.78
N ARG A 224 3.29 -15.50 -0.53
CA ARG A 224 4.27 -16.03 -1.47
C ARG A 224 4.61 -14.93 -2.47
N HIS A 225 5.90 -14.74 -2.77
CA HIS A 225 6.35 -13.73 -3.71
C HIS A 225 7.42 -14.28 -4.66
N THR A 226 7.28 -14.00 -5.95
CA THR A 226 8.25 -14.35 -6.99
C THR A 226 8.57 -13.13 -7.85
N LYS A 227 9.82 -13.07 -8.33
CA LYS A 227 10.31 -12.04 -9.26
C LYS A 227 11.03 -12.69 -10.42
N GLN A 228 10.89 -12.12 -11.61
CA GLN A 228 11.45 -12.67 -12.84
C GLN A 228 12.97 -12.91 -12.78
N HIS A 229 13.71 -12.02 -12.10
CA HIS A 229 15.18 -12.09 -12.01
C HIS A 229 15.68 -12.48 -10.61
N HIS A 230 14.83 -13.12 -9.80
CA HIS A 230 15.20 -13.55 -8.47
C HIS A 230 15.10 -15.07 -8.34
N SER A 231 16.15 -15.70 -7.83
CA SER A 231 16.16 -17.14 -7.64
C SER A 231 15.29 -17.55 -6.48
N GLY A 232 14.42 -18.54 -6.73
CA GLY A 232 13.53 -19.08 -5.70
C GLY A 232 12.28 -18.23 -5.51
N MET A 233 11.56 -18.59 -4.48
CA MET A 233 10.28 -18.01 -4.10
C MET A 233 10.40 -17.54 -2.65
N ASP A 234 10.12 -16.27 -2.41
CA ASP A 234 10.02 -15.73 -1.05
C ASP A 234 8.68 -16.13 -0.45
N TYR A 235 8.67 -16.44 0.82
CA TYR A 235 7.45 -16.67 1.59
C TYR A 235 7.52 -15.98 2.94
N ASN A 236 6.35 -15.60 3.45
CA ASN A 236 6.19 -14.94 4.73
C ASN A 236 4.96 -15.51 5.46
N PHE A 237 5.14 -15.80 6.74
CA PHE A 237 4.06 -16.07 7.68
C PHE A 237 4.06 -14.96 8.71
N ALA A 238 2.92 -14.33 8.93
CA ALA A 238 2.79 -13.27 9.90
C ALA A 238 1.55 -13.44 10.77
N THR A 239 1.70 -13.17 12.05
CA THR A 239 0.60 -12.94 12.99
C THR A 239 0.67 -11.51 13.46
N GLN A 240 -0.43 -10.79 13.35
CA GLN A 240 -0.50 -9.37 13.66
C GLN A 240 -1.72 -9.08 14.53
N MET A 241 -1.52 -8.32 15.57
CA MET A 241 -2.58 -7.82 16.42
C MET A 241 -2.58 -6.31 16.39
N PHE A 242 -3.73 -5.71 16.11
CA PHE A 242 -3.92 -4.27 15.96
C PHE A 242 -4.89 -3.74 17.00
N TRP A 243 -4.60 -2.54 17.52
CA TRP A 243 -5.46 -1.79 18.45
C TRP A 243 -5.61 -0.36 17.97
N LYS A 244 -6.86 0.09 17.79
CA LYS A 244 -7.18 1.50 17.62
C LYS A 244 -7.20 2.16 18.99
N LEU A 245 -6.47 3.23 19.16
CA LEU A 245 -6.33 3.98 20.40
C LEU A 245 -7.02 5.35 20.28
N PRO A 246 -7.27 6.05 21.38
CA PRO A 246 -7.74 7.43 21.38
C PRO A 246 -6.75 8.37 20.65
N LYS A 247 -7.17 9.63 20.42
CA LYS A 247 -6.34 10.71 19.84
C LYS A 247 -5.73 10.36 18.47
N LYS A 248 -6.52 9.68 17.61
CA LYS A 248 -6.08 9.27 16.27
C LYS A 248 -4.73 8.54 16.29
N SER A 249 -4.60 7.58 17.18
CA SER A 249 -3.43 6.72 17.28
C SER A 249 -3.81 5.25 17.20
N ALA A 250 -2.84 4.41 16.90
CA ALA A 250 -3.00 2.96 16.89
C ALA A 250 -1.68 2.28 17.25
N PHE A 251 -1.81 1.08 17.77
CA PHE A 251 -0.71 0.22 18.15
C PHE A 251 -0.86 -1.13 17.45
N SER A 252 0.24 -1.75 17.07
CA SER A 252 0.23 -3.14 16.61
C SER A 252 1.46 -3.90 17.10
N VAL A 253 1.26 -5.21 17.25
CA VAL A 253 2.31 -6.18 17.50
C VAL A 253 2.30 -7.16 16.34
N SER A 254 3.45 -7.47 15.79
CA SER A 254 3.58 -8.47 14.74
C SER A 254 4.73 -9.43 14.99
N GLN A 255 4.45 -10.71 14.75
CA GLN A 255 5.43 -11.77 14.65
C GLN A 255 5.50 -12.21 13.20
N ASN A 256 6.70 -12.21 12.62
CA ASN A 256 6.93 -12.55 11.22
C ASN A 256 7.99 -13.63 11.09
N PHE A 257 7.81 -14.50 10.09
CA PHE A 257 8.76 -15.53 9.67
C PHE A 257 8.94 -15.41 8.15
N TRP A 258 10.15 -15.09 7.70
CA TRP A 258 10.47 -15.00 6.27
C TRP A 258 11.39 -16.13 5.87
N GLY A 259 11.24 -16.56 4.66
CA GLY A 259 12.10 -17.55 4.06
C GLY A 259 12.13 -17.41 2.54
N ASN A 260 13.05 -18.14 1.95
CA ASN A 260 13.15 -18.30 0.50
C ASN A 260 13.46 -19.75 0.17
N THR A 261 12.94 -20.26 -0.94
CA THR A 261 13.19 -21.63 -1.37
C THR A 261 14.62 -21.84 -1.88
N LYS A 262 15.30 -20.74 -2.30
CA LYS A 262 16.68 -20.75 -2.81
C LYS A 262 17.43 -19.49 -2.31
N TYR A 263 17.57 -19.33 -1.01
CA TYR A 263 18.25 -18.17 -0.45
C TYR A 263 19.75 -18.23 -0.70
N LYS A 264 20.32 -17.11 -1.13
CA LYS A 264 21.76 -16.92 -1.35
C LYS A 264 22.18 -15.59 -0.77
N TYR A 265 22.81 -15.60 0.40
CA TYR A 265 23.25 -14.38 1.07
C TYR A 265 24.74 -14.07 0.81
N ASP A 266 25.52 -15.06 0.37
CA ASP A 266 26.92 -14.94 0.05
C ASP A 266 27.16 -15.58 -1.33
N LEU A 267 27.84 -14.86 -2.22
CA LEU A 267 28.14 -15.33 -3.57
C LEU A 267 28.98 -16.61 -3.59
N ASN A 268 29.79 -16.82 -2.55
CA ASN A 268 30.70 -17.95 -2.41
C ASN A 268 30.11 -19.13 -1.65
N LYS A 269 28.86 -19.02 -1.14
CA LYS A 269 28.18 -20.08 -0.40
C LYS A 269 27.07 -20.70 -1.22
N PRO A 270 26.78 -22.00 -1.02
CA PRO A 270 25.69 -22.66 -1.71
C PRO A 270 24.34 -22.03 -1.33
N THR A 271 23.40 -22.04 -2.28
CA THR A 271 22.02 -21.66 -2.03
C THR A 271 21.39 -22.62 -1.00
N TYR A 272 20.54 -22.08 -0.12
CA TYR A 272 19.77 -22.90 0.81
C TYR A 272 18.35 -22.40 0.87
N GLY A 273 17.43 -23.30 1.16
CA GLY A 273 16.03 -22.97 1.45
C GLY A 273 15.77 -22.88 2.94
N GLY A 274 14.54 -22.52 3.30
CA GLY A 274 14.06 -22.47 4.66
C GLY A 274 13.88 -21.06 5.20
N ILE A 275 13.58 -21.00 6.51
CA ILE A 275 13.39 -19.71 7.20
C ILE A 275 14.74 -19.00 7.34
N SER A 276 14.81 -17.80 6.82
CA SER A 276 16.00 -16.96 6.85
C SER A 276 15.95 -15.91 7.97
N ASP A 277 14.76 -15.51 8.39
CA ASP A 277 14.56 -14.45 9.36
C ASP A 277 13.25 -14.65 10.12
N TYR A 278 13.24 -14.34 11.41
CA TYR A 278 12.04 -14.18 12.20
C TYR A 278 12.16 -12.94 13.09
N ALA A 279 11.07 -12.21 13.22
CA ALA A 279 11.08 -10.92 13.88
C ALA A 279 9.81 -10.65 14.64
N THR A 280 9.97 -10.06 15.81
CA THR A 280 8.90 -9.43 16.57
C THR A 280 9.05 -7.93 16.45
N SER A 281 7.98 -7.23 16.11
CA SER A 281 7.96 -5.77 16.07
C SER A 281 6.70 -5.21 16.72
N PHE A 282 6.90 -4.06 17.35
CA PHE A 282 5.85 -3.24 17.94
C PHE A 282 5.76 -1.98 17.10
N ASN A 283 4.56 -1.55 16.74
CA ASN A 283 4.39 -0.35 15.94
C ASN A 283 3.39 0.56 16.63
N PHE A 284 3.81 1.76 16.93
CA PHE A 284 2.92 2.82 17.39
C PHE A 284 2.87 3.90 16.32
N ARG A 285 1.68 4.22 15.84
CA ARG A 285 1.44 5.22 14.80
C ARG A 285 0.42 6.23 15.30
N GLN A 286 0.68 7.49 15.06
CA GLN A 286 -0.23 8.58 15.43
C GLN A 286 -0.32 9.61 14.31
N ASN A 287 -1.55 10.08 14.09
CA ASN A 287 -1.79 11.29 13.31
C ASN A 287 -1.64 12.50 14.24
N VAL A 288 -0.73 13.38 13.90
CA VAL A 288 -0.46 14.59 14.69
C VAL A 288 -0.64 15.84 13.82
N TRP A 289 -1.02 16.94 14.46
CA TRP A 289 -1.18 18.26 13.86
C TRP A 289 -2.24 18.32 12.74
N LYS A 290 -1.99 17.73 11.56
CA LYS A 290 -2.90 17.75 10.40
C LYS A 290 -3.28 16.33 10.00
N LYS A 291 -4.44 16.13 9.33
CA LYS A 291 -4.93 14.81 8.88
C LYS A 291 -3.96 14.06 7.96
N TRP A 292 -3.05 14.75 7.33
CA TRP A 292 -2.08 14.23 6.37
C TRP A 292 -0.68 14.00 6.96
N PHE A 293 -0.46 14.30 8.25
CA PHE A 293 0.83 14.17 8.91
C PHE A 293 0.81 13.09 9.99
N PHE A 294 1.68 12.10 9.84
CA PHE A 294 1.78 10.96 10.75
C PHE A 294 3.21 10.73 11.18
N TYR A 295 3.40 10.29 12.41
CA TYR A 295 4.63 9.63 12.80
C TYR A 295 4.36 8.18 13.20
N GLU A 296 5.40 7.35 13.12
CA GLU A 296 5.38 5.95 13.52
C GLU A 296 6.72 5.59 14.17
N ILE A 297 6.65 4.91 15.30
CA ILE A 297 7.80 4.35 16.01
C ILE A 297 7.63 2.85 16.03
N SER A 298 8.70 2.14 15.62
CA SER A 298 8.64 0.69 15.40
C SER A 298 9.88 0.01 15.97
N PRO A 299 9.94 -0.18 17.30
CA PRO A 299 10.96 -1.01 17.91
C PRO A 299 10.73 -2.48 17.61
N GLY A 300 11.80 -3.25 17.56
CA GLY A 300 11.71 -4.68 17.30
C GLY A 300 13.01 -5.43 17.53
N VAL A 301 12.92 -6.72 17.39
CA VAL A 301 14.06 -7.64 17.38
C VAL A 301 13.87 -8.62 16.24
N ASN A 302 14.93 -8.82 15.47
CA ASN A 302 14.95 -9.86 14.45
C ASN A 302 16.16 -10.79 14.62
N PHE A 303 15.97 -12.01 14.17
CA PHE A 303 16.93 -13.11 14.23
C PHE A 303 17.15 -13.60 12.81
N HIS A 304 18.18 -13.06 12.16
CA HIS A 304 18.46 -13.36 10.77
C HIS A 304 19.58 -14.40 10.67
N ARG A 305 19.46 -15.35 9.73
CA ARG A 305 20.44 -16.41 9.50
C ARG A 305 21.85 -15.88 9.26
N MET A 306 22.00 -14.73 8.61
CA MET A 306 23.28 -14.06 8.40
C MET A 306 24.01 -13.73 9.71
N TYR A 307 23.30 -13.58 10.82
CA TYR A 307 23.84 -13.35 12.17
C TYR A 307 23.82 -14.62 13.04
N ASN A 308 23.71 -15.80 12.42
CA ASN A 308 23.55 -17.09 13.12
C ASN A 308 22.36 -17.05 14.10
N TYR A 309 21.29 -16.39 13.72
CA TYR A 309 20.09 -16.17 14.54
C TYR A 309 20.35 -15.47 15.89
N LYS A 310 21.48 -14.76 16.02
CA LYS A 310 21.69 -13.89 17.18
C LYS A 310 20.77 -12.66 17.09
N PRO A 311 20.26 -12.15 18.22
CA PRO A 311 19.33 -11.03 18.21
C PRO A 311 19.95 -9.78 17.57
N ASN A 312 19.20 -9.15 16.70
CA ASN A 312 19.46 -7.85 16.14
C ASN A 312 18.34 -6.91 16.58
N TYR A 313 18.60 -6.08 17.55
CA TYR A 313 17.65 -5.07 18.03
C TYR A 313 17.59 -3.95 17.01
N ASN A 314 16.38 -3.50 16.73
CA ASN A 314 16.15 -2.41 15.78
C ASN A 314 15.08 -1.44 16.29
N ALA A 315 15.24 -0.18 15.93
CA ALA A 315 14.24 0.85 16.15
C ALA A 315 14.08 1.64 14.84
N ARG A 316 12.86 1.68 14.32
CA ARG A 316 12.54 2.46 13.14
C ARG A 316 11.64 3.62 13.52
N PHE A 317 11.96 4.78 12.98
CA PHE A 317 11.15 5.97 13.08
C PHE A 317 10.74 6.43 11.69
N PHE A 318 9.48 6.79 11.52
CA PHE A 318 8.93 7.27 10.27
C PHE A 318 8.17 8.56 10.46
N LEU A 319 8.35 9.50 9.53
CA LEU A 319 7.46 10.64 9.32
C LEU A 319 6.83 10.48 7.95
N ASP A 320 5.51 10.49 7.90
CA ASP A 320 4.73 10.37 6.68
C ASP A 320 3.95 11.66 6.42
N ILE A 321 4.11 12.21 5.23
CA ILE A 321 3.31 13.30 4.69
C ILE A 321 2.54 12.77 3.49
N TYR A 322 1.21 12.88 3.52
CA TYR A 322 0.33 12.44 2.45
C TYR A 322 -0.26 13.62 1.72
N PHE A 323 -0.13 13.63 0.41
CA PHE A 323 -0.79 14.56 -0.50
C PHE A 323 -1.85 13.80 -1.28
N GLY A 324 -3.04 14.37 -1.42
CA GLY A 324 -4.17 13.79 -2.13
C GLY A 324 -5.48 14.39 -1.63
N ARG A 325 -6.54 14.29 -2.44
CA ARG A 325 -7.81 14.98 -2.17
C ARG A 325 -8.48 14.59 -0.85
N THR A 326 -8.30 13.36 -0.41
CA THR A 326 -8.82 12.86 0.87
C THR A 326 -8.21 13.57 2.07
N TYR A 327 -7.04 14.16 1.91
CA TYR A 327 -6.28 14.83 2.96
C TYR A 327 -6.47 16.35 2.99
N ILE A 328 -7.23 16.93 2.05
CA ILE A 328 -7.50 18.37 1.97
C ILE A 328 -8.67 18.79 2.90
N ARG A 329 -9.55 17.84 3.29
CA ARG A 329 -10.77 18.09 4.09
C ARG A 329 -10.54 18.03 5.58
#